data_45c3ea2c68b8872af276f09c0c1d93fb
#
_entry.id   45c3ea2c68b8872af276f09c0c1d93fb
#
_cell.length_a   1.000
_cell.length_b   1.000
_cell.length_c   1.000
_cell.angle_alpha   90.00
_cell.angle_beta   90.00
_cell.angle_gamma   90.00
#
_symmetry.space_group_name_H-M   'P 1'
#
loop_
_entity.id
_entity.type
_entity.pdbx_description
1 polymer ?
#
loop_
_entity_poly.entity_id
_entity_poly.type
_entity_poly.pdbx_seq_one_letter_code
_entity_poly.pdbx_strand_id
1 'polypeptide(L)'
;MFLSAEINVTENEAKYLKLIYREQYERLTKLRTTAIARALGVRPATVTEVIQNLSKKKLLRYRRYYGVELTKEGIAEAQKLLRKHRILEVLFTNLLNYGAQEACDEASKLDYHASRSLINAICQAYGHPKTCPCRKIVFSDSECKRQTGG
;
A
#
# COMPACT_ATOMS: atom_id res chain seq x y z
N MET A 1 -26.04 -13.03 -2.52
CA MET A 1 -24.70 -12.77 -3.03
C MET A 1 -24.36 -11.31 -2.81
N PHE A 2 -23.62 -11.01 -1.77
CA PHE A 2 -23.16 -9.63 -1.53
C PHE A 2 -21.91 -9.40 -2.37
N LEU A 3 -22.08 -8.71 -3.49
CA LEU A 3 -20.97 -8.05 -4.13
C LEU A 3 -20.49 -7.00 -3.13
N SER A 4 -19.34 -7.25 -2.49
CA SER A 4 -18.65 -6.20 -1.78
C SER A 4 -18.36 -5.12 -2.82
N ALA A 5 -19.01 -3.99 -2.72
CA ALA A 5 -18.73 -2.87 -3.58
C ALA A 5 -17.24 -2.57 -3.44
N GLU A 6 -16.49 -2.67 -4.54
CA GLU A 6 -15.09 -2.30 -4.53
C GLU A 6 -15.00 -0.84 -4.10
N ILE A 7 -14.27 -0.61 -3.03
CA ILE A 7 -14.03 0.74 -2.52
C ILE A 7 -13.16 1.44 -3.55
N ASN A 8 -13.69 2.46 -4.18
CA ASN A 8 -12.95 3.22 -5.18
C ASN A 8 -11.95 4.17 -4.49
N VAL A 9 -10.69 3.78 -4.47
CA VAL A 9 -9.56 4.57 -3.96
C VAL A 9 -8.87 5.25 -5.13
N THR A 10 -8.69 6.56 -5.07
CA THR A 10 -7.92 7.29 -6.08
C THR A 10 -6.42 7.07 -5.91
N GLU A 11 -5.63 7.35 -6.95
CA GLU A 11 -4.17 7.25 -6.89
C GLU A 11 -3.59 8.12 -5.76
N ASN A 12 -4.10 9.33 -5.60
CA ASN A 12 -3.66 10.23 -4.53
C ASN A 12 -4.01 9.66 -3.14
N GLU A 13 -5.23 9.16 -2.95
CA GLU A 13 -5.64 8.51 -1.70
C GLU A 13 -4.79 7.27 -1.37
N ALA A 14 -4.41 6.51 -2.40
CA ALA A 14 -3.54 5.33 -2.24
C ALA A 14 -2.18 5.69 -1.61
N LYS A 15 -1.60 6.82 -1.97
CA LYS A 15 -0.35 7.32 -1.37
C LYS A 15 -0.50 7.56 0.13
N TYR A 16 -1.64 8.13 0.56
CA TYR A 16 -1.93 8.35 1.97
C TYR A 16 -2.12 7.03 2.72
N LEU A 17 -2.90 6.11 2.19
CA LEU A 17 -3.12 4.81 2.81
C LEU A 17 -1.81 4.04 3.02
N LYS A 18 -0.94 3.99 2.02
CA LYS A 18 0.36 3.35 2.12
C LYS A 18 1.26 4.02 3.17
N LEU A 19 1.32 5.34 3.17
CA LEU A 19 2.12 6.10 4.14
C LEU A 19 1.62 5.86 5.57
N ILE A 20 0.32 6.01 5.81
CA ILE A 20 -0.28 5.86 7.13
C ILE A 20 -0.04 4.43 7.65
N TYR A 21 -0.22 3.42 6.80
CA TYR A 21 0.05 2.03 7.18
C TYR A 21 1.51 1.83 7.62
N ARG A 22 2.46 2.30 6.81
CA ARG A 22 3.90 2.17 7.12
C ARG A 22 4.25 2.85 8.44
N GLU A 23 3.74 4.04 8.68
CA GLU A 23 4.02 4.77 9.91
C GLU A 23 3.40 4.09 11.13
N GLN A 24 2.15 3.68 11.05
CA GLN A 24 1.43 3.12 12.20
C GLN A 24 1.81 1.67 12.52
N TYR A 25 2.04 0.83 11.52
CA TYR A 25 2.23 -0.61 11.71
C TYR A 25 3.65 -1.10 11.51
N GLU A 26 4.47 -0.38 10.74
CA GLU A 26 5.85 -0.79 10.51
C GLU A 26 6.86 0.04 11.31
N ARG A 27 6.58 1.33 11.51
CA ARG A 27 7.43 2.25 12.30
C ARG A 27 6.90 2.52 13.69
N LEU A 28 5.65 2.14 13.97
CA LEU A 28 4.96 2.32 15.25
C LEU A 28 4.91 3.78 15.72
N THR A 29 4.75 4.70 14.78
CA THR A 29 4.66 6.14 15.05
C THR A 29 3.23 6.64 14.98
N LYS A 30 2.92 7.65 15.80
CA LYS A 30 1.64 8.36 15.71
C LYS A 30 1.74 9.41 14.61
N LEU A 31 0.80 9.37 13.68
CA LEU A 31 0.84 10.23 12.51
C LEU A 31 -0.16 11.38 12.63
N ARG A 32 0.37 12.61 12.72
CA ARG A 32 -0.42 13.83 12.65
C ARG A 32 -0.50 14.37 11.23
N THR A 33 -1.53 15.16 10.94
CA THR A 33 -1.73 15.77 9.61
C THR A 33 -0.52 16.56 9.12
N THR A 34 0.18 17.26 10.01
CA THR A 34 1.40 18.01 9.69
C THR A 34 2.55 17.10 9.26
N ALA A 35 2.68 15.93 9.89
CA ALA A 35 3.69 14.94 9.51
C ALA A 35 3.38 14.33 8.13
N ILE A 36 2.11 14.06 7.85
CA ILE A 36 1.67 13.61 6.50
C ILE A 36 1.99 14.67 5.45
N ALA A 37 1.64 15.93 5.71
CA ALA A 37 1.91 17.03 4.80
C ALA A 37 3.40 17.14 4.45
N ARG A 38 4.25 17.03 5.46
CA ARG A 38 5.71 17.04 5.29
C ARG A 38 6.22 15.84 4.49
N ALA A 39 5.74 14.64 4.81
CA ALA A 39 6.18 13.41 4.15
C ALA A 39 5.78 13.36 2.67
N LEU A 40 4.62 13.90 2.32
CA LEU A 40 4.10 13.92 0.94
C LEU A 40 4.44 15.20 0.17
N GLY A 41 5.04 16.20 0.83
CA GLY A 41 5.37 17.48 0.20
C GLY A 41 4.15 18.29 -0.25
N VAL A 42 3.04 18.19 0.51
CA VAL A 42 1.77 18.86 0.21
C VAL A 42 1.38 19.84 1.33
N ARG A 43 0.41 20.72 1.03
CA ARG A 43 -0.09 21.66 2.03
C ARG A 43 -0.97 20.95 3.06
N PRO A 44 -1.01 21.40 4.34
CA PRO A 44 -1.88 20.83 5.36
C PRO A 44 -3.37 20.81 4.98
N ALA A 45 -3.85 21.83 4.25
CA ALA A 45 -5.23 21.87 3.76
C ALA A 45 -5.53 20.71 2.80
N THR A 46 -4.60 20.36 1.92
CA THR A 46 -4.72 19.20 1.02
C THR A 46 -4.80 17.89 1.80
N VAL A 47 -3.99 17.75 2.84
CA VAL A 47 -4.05 16.57 3.73
C VAL A 47 -5.41 16.46 4.39
N THR A 48 -5.95 17.55 4.90
CA THR A 48 -7.27 17.57 5.55
C THR A 48 -8.37 17.12 4.60
N GLU A 49 -8.35 17.61 3.36
CA GLU A 49 -9.32 17.21 2.32
C GLU A 49 -9.26 15.72 2.02
N VAL A 50 -8.06 15.19 1.79
CA VAL A 50 -7.89 13.75 1.51
C VAL A 50 -8.29 12.87 2.69
N ILE A 51 -7.95 13.28 3.91
CA ILE A 51 -8.37 12.59 5.15
C ILE A 51 -9.90 12.57 5.26
N GLN A 52 -10.57 13.69 4.97
CA GLN A 52 -12.03 13.75 4.97
C GLN A 52 -12.64 12.79 3.94
N ASN A 53 -12.09 12.73 2.74
CA ASN A 53 -12.54 11.83 1.68
C ASN A 53 -12.36 10.36 2.08
N LEU A 54 -11.20 9.99 2.61
CA LEU A 54 -10.93 8.65 3.11
C LEU A 54 -11.82 8.29 4.31
N SER A 55 -12.12 9.26 5.17
CA SER A 55 -13.05 9.07 6.29
C SER A 55 -14.48 8.82 5.81
N LYS A 56 -14.95 9.55 4.79
CA LYS A 56 -16.25 9.30 4.14
C LYS A 56 -16.34 7.91 3.52
N LYS A 57 -15.23 7.39 3.00
CA LYS A 57 -15.10 6.03 2.47
C LYS A 57 -14.93 4.97 3.57
N LYS A 58 -14.94 5.37 4.84
CA LYS A 58 -14.75 4.51 6.03
C LYS A 58 -13.40 3.77 6.06
N LEU A 59 -12.38 4.35 5.43
CA LEU A 59 -11.02 3.76 5.38
C LEU A 59 -10.14 4.26 6.51
N LEU A 60 -10.44 5.42 7.07
CA LEU A 60 -9.76 5.92 8.25
C LEU A 60 -10.68 6.72 9.17
N ARG A 61 -10.21 6.96 10.39
CA ARG A 61 -10.85 7.79 11.40
C ARG A 61 -9.89 8.88 11.84
N TYR A 62 -10.44 10.06 12.09
CA TYR A 62 -9.73 11.11 12.77
C TYR A 62 -10.10 11.09 14.26
N ARG A 63 -9.11 10.93 15.10
CA ARG A 63 -9.29 11.04 16.56
C ARG A 63 -8.63 12.33 17.06
N ARG A 64 -9.44 13.18 17.67
CA ARG A 64 -8.93 14.39 18.34
C ARG A 64 -7.82 14.00 19.33
N TYR A 65 -6.69 14.68 19.29
CA TYR A 65 -5.44 14.44 20.06
C TYR A 65 -4.62 13.21 19.64
N TYR A 66 -5.18 12.22 18.95
CA TYR A 66 -4.47 11.00 18.53
C TYR A 66 -4.06 11.02 17.07
N GLY A 67 -4.68 11.90 16.26
CA GLY A 67 -4.40 12.00 14.84
C GLY A 67 -5.24 11.04 13.98
N VAL A 68 -4.63 10.52 12.94
CA VAL A 68 -5.27 9.67 11.93
C VAL A 68 -5.06 8.20 12.27
N GLU A 69 -6.09 7.38 12.12
CA GLU A 69 -6.04 5.93 12.35
C GLU A 69 -6.77 5.19 11.21
N LEU A 70 -6.15 4.13 10.67
CA LEU A 70 -6.81 3.27 9.68
C LEU A 70 -7.91 2.44 10.34
N THR A 71 -9.02 2.28 9.62
CA THR A 71 -10.05 1.30 9.97
C THR A 71 -9.59 -0.10 9.53
N LYS A 72 -10.34 -1.14 9.90
CA LYS A 72 -10.11 -2.50 9.41
C LYS A 72 -10.10 -2.56 7.88
N GLU A 73 -11.03 -1.87 7.25
CA GLU A 73 -11.14 -1.75 5.78
C GLU A 73 -9.96 -0.96 5.20
N GLY A 74 -9.54 0.10 5.87
CA GLY A 74 -8.36 0.90 5.49
C GLY A 74 -7.07 0.09 5.55
N ILE A 75 -6.90 -0.74 6.56
CA ILE A 75 -5.77 -1.68 6.68
C ILE A 75 -5.76 -2.65 5.50
N ALA A 76 -6.91 -3.26 5.18
CA ALA A 76 -7.03 -4.20 4.08
C ALA A 76 -6.67 -3.55 2.73
N GLU A 77 -7.17 -2.34 2.47
CA GLU A 77 -6.84 -1.60 1.25
C GLU A 77 -5.35 -1.21 1.19
N ALA A 78 -4.78 -0.72 2.29
CA ALA A 78 -3.36 -0.40 2.37
C ALA A 78 -2.47 -1.63 2.11
N GLN A 79 -2.83 -2.78 2.65
CA GLN A 79 -2.10 -4.03 2.43
C GLN A 79 -2.15 -4.49 0.97
N LYS A 80 -3.28 -4.35 0.29
CA LYS A 80 -3.38 -4.63 -1.16
C LYS A 80 -2.45 -3.75 -1.97
N LEU A 81 -2.42 -2.45 -1.68
CA LEU A 81 -1.56 -1.49 -2.36
C LEU A 81 -0.08 -1.77 -2.10
N LEU A 82 0.28 -2.06 -0.84
CA LEU A 82 1.65 -2.40 -0.46
C LEU A 82 2.11 -3.73 -1.04
N ARG A 83 1.20 -4.70 -1.21
CA ARG A 83 1.52 -5.94 -1.92
C ARG A 83 1.95 -5.66 -3.36
N LYS A 84 1.18 -4.86 -4.09
CA LYS A 84 1.53 -4.46 -5.46
C LYS A 84 2.91 -3.80 -5.52
N HIS A 85 3.15 -2.84 -4.65
CA HIS A 85 4.41 -2.13 -4.54
C HIS A 85 5.58 -3.09 -4.31
N ARG A 86 5.47 -3.97 -3.33
CA ARG A 86 6.53 -4.88 -2.90
C ARG A 86 6.82 -6.00 -3.89
N ILE A 87 5.82 -6.49 -4.59
CA ILE A 87 6.01 -7.46 -5.68
C ILE A 87 6.72 -6.80 -6.87
N LEU A 88 6.39 -5.55 -7.21
CA LEU A 88 7.12 -4.81 -8.25
C LEU A 88 8.59 -4.58 -7.87
N GLU A 89 8.88 -4.27 -6.60
CA GLU A 89 10.26 -4.17 -6.12
C GLU A 89 11.03 -5.49 -6.34
N VAL A 90 10.41 -6.63 -6.05
CA VAL A 90 11.01 -7.96 -6.30
C VAL A 90 11.33 -8.14 -7.77
N LEU A 91 10.39 -7.82 -8.66
CA LEU A 91 10.59 -7.90 -10.11
C LEU A 91 11.77 -7.03 -10.56
N PHE A 92 11.79 -5.77 -10.18
CA PHE A 92 12.83 -4.81 -10.63
C PHE A 92 14.22 -5.17 -10.11
N THR A 93 14.31 -5.63 -8.88
CA THR A 93 15.58 -6.08 -8.31
C THR A 93 16.10 -7.34 -9.00
N ASN A 94 15.25 -8.34 -9.23
CA ASN A 94 15.67 -9.62 -9.78
C ASN A 94 15.86 -9.60 -11.31
N LEU A 95 15.01 -8.87 -12.03
CA LEU A 95 15.08 -8.83 -13.50
C LEU A 95 16.01 -7.73 -14.01
N LEU A 96 15.99 -6.56 -13.38
CA LEU A 96 16.69 -5.38 -13.87
C LEU A 96 17.95 -5.04 -13.05
N ASN A 97 18.24 -5.79 -12.01
CA ASN A 97 19.35 -5.55 -11.07
C ASN A 97 19.31 -4.16 -10.42
N TYR A 98 18.12 -3.61 -10.21
CA TYR A 98 17.96 -2.36 -9.49
C TYR A 98 18.36 -2.50 -8.02
N GLY A 99 18.96 -1.48 -7.45
CA GLY A 99 19.14 -1.38 -6.00
C GLY A 99 17.78 -1.23 -5.30
N ALA A 100 17.73 -1.51 -4.00
CA ALA A 100 16.48 -1.49 -3.23
C ALA A 100 15.77 -0.13 -3.31
N GLN A 101 16.50 0.98 -3.22
CA GLN A 101 15.92 2.33 -3.30
C GLN A 101 15.37 2.63 -4.70
N GLU A 102 16.13 2.30 -5.73
CA GLU A 102 15.73 2.49 -7.12
C GLU A 102 14.46 1.67 -7.45
N ALA A 103 14.43 0.42 -7.02
CA ALA A 103 13.27 -0.44 -7.17
C ALA A 103 12.03 0.12 -6.46
N CYS A 104 12.20 0.66 -5.24
CA CYS A 104 11.14 1.30 -4.48
C CYS A 104 10.61 2.55 -5.20
N ASP A 105 11.49 3.40 -5.71
CA ASP A 105 11.12 4.63 -6.42
C ASP A 105 10.33 4.31 -7.69
N GLU A 106 10.78 3.33 -8.49
CA GLU A 106 10.06 2.92 -9.69
C GLU A 106 8.74 2.21 -9.38
N ALA A 107 8.72 1.34 -8.37
CA ALA A 107 7.48 0.69 -7.93
C ALA A 107 6.41 1.71 -7.51
N SER A 108 6.82 2.79 -6.85
CA SER A 108 5.90 3.86 -6.41
C SER A 108 5.18 4.56 -7.58
N LYS A 109 5.80 4.59 -8.77
CA LYS A 109 5.20 5.18 -9.97
C LYS A 109 4.16 4.27 -10.62
N LEU A 110 4.24 2.96 -10.41
CA LEU A 110 3.48 1.94 -11.16
C LEU A 110 2.50 1.15 -10.30
N ASP A 111 2.68 1.11 -8.99
CA ASP A 111 1.95 0.20 -8.10
C ASP A 111 0.43 0.36 -8.14
N TYR A 112 -0.07 1.59 -8.21
CA TYR A 112 -1.49 1.86 -8.26
C TYR A 112 -2.15 1.31 -9.54
N HIS A 113 -1.48 1.43 -10.68
CA HIS A 113 -2.02 1.03 -11.98
C HIS A 113 -1.83 -0.45 -12.31
N ALA A 114 -0.97 -1.15 -11.60
CA ALA A 114 -0.75 -2.58 -11.82
C ALA A 114 -1.99 -3.38 -11.43
N SER A 115 -2.46 -4.24 -12.33
CA SER A 115 -3.60 -5.10 -12.07
C SER A 115 -3.27 -6.20 -11.05
N ARG A 116 -4.29 -6.68 -10.35
CA ARG A 116 -4.17 -7.82 -9.43
C ARG A 116 -3.61 -9.06 -10.14
N SER A 117 -4.09 -9.32 -11.37
CA SER A 117 -3.65 -10.47 -12.15
C SER A 117 -2.17 -10.38 -12.54
N LEU A 118 -1.68 -9.20 -12.92
CA LEU A 118 -0.26 -8.98 -13.22
C LEU A 118 0.59 -9.21 -11.97
N ILE A 119 0.21 -8.64 -10.85
CA ILE A 119 0.95 -8.81 -9.59
C ILE A 119 0.99 -10.27 -9.16
N ASN A 120 -0.12 -11.00 -9.28
CA ASN A 120 -0.15 -12.42 -8.95
C ASN A 120 0.70 -13.26 -9.89
N ALA A 121 0.73 -12.93 -11.20
CA ALA A 121 1.61 -13.59 -12.17
C ALA A 121 3.09 -13.38 -11.81
N ILE A 122 3.49 -12.17 -11.45
CA ILE A 122 4.85 -11.86 -11.00
C ILE A 122 5.18 -12.62 -9.71
N CYS A 123 4.26 -12.62 -8.75
CA CYS A 123 4.41 -13.35 -7.50
C CYS A 123 4.67 -14.84 -7.73
N GLN A 124 3.90 -15.47 -8.63
CA GLN A 124 4.09 -16.87 -9.01
C GLN A 124 5.42 -17.11 -9.69
N ALA A 125 5.80 -16.23 -10.63
CA ALA A 125 7.07 -16.33 -11.36
C ALA A 125 8.30 -16.33 -10.46
N TYR A 126 8.22 -15.61 -9.33
CA TYR A 126 9.31 -15.52 -8.33
C TYR A 126 9.08 -16.40 -7.09
N GLY A 127 8.22 -17.41 -7.19
CA GLY A 127 8.04 -18.43 -6.16
C GLY A 127 7.36 -17.91 -4.90
N HIS A 128 6.43 -16.98 -5.01
CA HIS A 128 5.69 -16.38 -3.88
C HIS A 128 6.61 -15.78 -2.81
N PRO A 129 7.36 -14.71 -3.14
CA PRO A 129 8.29 -14.09 -2.19
C PRO A 129 7.55 -13.62 -0.95
N LYS A 130 8.16 -13.83 0.21
CA LYS A 130 7.59 -13.42 1.51
C LYS A 130 7.99 -12.01 1.92
N THR A 131 9.09 -11.52 1.37
CA THR A 131 9.65 -10.20 1.66
C THR A 131 10.11 -9.51 0.38
N CYS A 132 10.07 -8.19 0.39
CA CYS A 132 10.64 -7.36 -0.67
C CYS A 132 12.14 -7.06 -0.40
N PRO A 133 12.86 -6.42 -1.35
CA PRO A 133 14.26 -6.04 -1.15
C PRO A 133 14.51 -5.16 0.07
N CYS A 134 13.54 -4.36 0.49
CA CYS A 134 13.60 -3.55 1.72
C CYS A 134 13.25 -4.35 2.99
N ARG A 135 13.18 -5.68 2.91
CA ARG A 135 12.87 -6.60 4.02
C ARG A 135 11.50 -6.38 4.66
N LYS A 136 10.55 -5.84 3.91
CA LYS A 136 9.14 -5.70 4.34
C LYS A 136 8.31 -6.89 3.86
N ILE A 137 7.28 -7.21 4.62
CA ILE A 137 6.39 -8.35 4.33
C ILE A 137 5.65 -8.13 3.02
N VAL A 138 5.63 -9.14 2.18
CA VAL A 138 4.73 -9.24 1.03
C VAL A 138 3.43 -9.90 1.50
N PHE A 139 2.35 -9.12 1.52
CA PHE A 139 1.05 -9.63 1.95
C PHE A 139 0.51 -10.67 0.99
N SER A 140 -0.18 -11.67 1.51
CA SER A 140 -0.80 -12.72 0.72
C SER A 140 -2.06 -12.23 -0.02
N ASP A 141 -2.39 -12.89 -1.10
CA ASP A 141 -3.62 -12.68 -1.86
C ASP A 141 -4.33 -14.02 -2.02
N SER A 142 -5.62 -14.07 -1.73
CA SER A 142 -6.43 -15.30 -1.78
C SER A 142 -6.52 -15.91 -3.20
N GLU A 143 -6.37 -15.09 -4.23
CA GLU A 143 -6.37 -15.54 -5.64
C GLU A 143 -4.97 -15.96 -6.13
N CYS A 144 -3.92 -15.63 -5.39
CA CYS A 144 -2.56 -16.04 -5.69
C CYS A 144 -2.26 -17.38 -5.04
N LYS A 145 -2.71 -18.46 -5.66
CA LYS A 145 -2.49 -19.81 -5.15
C LYS A 145 -1.08 -20.26 -5.42
N ARG A 146 -0.39 -20.80 -4.40
CA ARG A 146 0.77 -21.63 -4.62
C ARG A 146 0.31 -22.84 -5.44
N GLN A 147 0.96 -23.10 -6.57
CA GLN A 147 0.82 -24.39 -7.21
C GLN A 147 1.36 -25.42 -6.21
N THR A 148 0.48 -26.21 -5.63
CA THR A 148 0.89 -27.44 -4.98
C THR A 148 1.43 -28.29 -6.10
N GLY A 149 2.75 -28.37 -6.19
CA GLY A 149 3.41 -29.22 -7.18
C GLY A 149 2.90 -30.63 -7.03
N GLY A 150 2.34 -31.14 -8.11
CA GLY A 150 2.10 -32.55 -8.23
C GLY A 150 3.42 -33.30 -8.32
#